data_97a2adebc5e9fe87a4576e38161cae32
#
_entry.id   97a2adebc5e9fe87a4576e38161cae32
#
_cell.length_a   1.000
_cell.length_b   1.000
_cell.length_c   1.000
_cell.angle_alpha   90.00
_cell.angle_beta   90.00
_cell.angle_gamma   90.00
#
_symmetry.space_group_name_H-M   'P 1'
#
loop_
_entity.id
_entity.type
_entity.pdbx_description
1 polymer ?
#
loop_
_entity_poly.entity_id
_entity_poly.type
_entity_poly.pdbx_seq_one_letter_code
_entity_poly.pdbx_strand_id
1 'polypeptide(L)'
;MRKQADLVFQIVSLLTLVVALVALGVLVVDIFNDGASRLSWRFLTNIASRRAEDAGVYHALMGSIWVILLTAALALPIGVAAAIYLEEYGTRSRVARFIELNIANLAAVPSIIYGLLGLGVFVRLLQMGQSVMAGAATLALLALPVVILSTREALRTVPSSIREGSYALGATKWQTIWNQVLPMALPGVLTGLILALSRAIGETAPLITIGALTYIPFAPDSVWSKFTVLPIQIFNWVSRPQAEFKVNAAAAILVLLALLLSMNAIAIVVRDRQQRQGRA
;
A
#
# COMPACT_ATOMS: atom_id res chain seq x y z
N MET A 1 -34.95 -5.08 27.77
CA MET A 1 -33.58 -4.59 28.04
C MET A 1 -32.61 -4.80 26.87
N ARG A 2 -32.44 -6.02 26.31
CA ARG A 2 -31.51 -6.26 25.18
C ARG A 2 -31.79 -5.41 23.91
N LYS A 3 -33.05 -5.35 23.46
CA LYS A 3 -33.45 -4.56 22.27
C LYS A 3 -33.16 -3.07 22.38
N GLN A 4 -33.28 -2.49 23.60
CA GLN A 4 -32.97 -1.08 23.81
C GLN A 4 -31.44 -0.84 23.81
N ALA A 5 -30.67 -1.76 24.39
CA ALA A 5 -29.22 -1.71 24.35
C ALA A 5 -28.69 -1.84 22.90
N ASP A 6 -29.26 -2.75 22.10
CA ASP A 6 -28.93 -2.93 20.70
C ASP A 6 -29.25 -1.66 19.88
N LEU A 7 -30.38 -1.00 20.11
CA LEU A 7 -30.75 0.24 19.44
C LEU A 7 -29.77 1.38 19.79
N VAL A 8 -29.46 1.53 21.10
CA VAL A 8 -28.49 2.52 21.55
C VAL A 8 -27.11 2.28 20.90
N PHE A 9 -26.67 1.03 20.86
CA PHE A 9 -25.40 0.66 20.22
C PHE A 9 -25.40 1.01 18.72
N GLN A 10 -26.48 0.71 17.99
CA GLN A 10 -26.63 1.07 16.58
C GLN A 10 -26.57 2.58 16.34
N ILE A 11 -27.31 3.35 17.18
CA ILE A 11 -27.31 4.82 17.07
C ILE A 11 -25.91 5.40 17.34
N VAL A 12 -25.24 4.95 18.41
CA VAL A 12 -23.89 5.40 18.78
C VAL A 12 -22.90 5.05 17.67
N SER A 13 -22.96 3.83 17.13
CA SER A 13 -22.09 3.39 16.03
C SER A 13 -22.31 4.23 14.77
N LEU A 14 -23.59 4.51 14.41
CA LEU A 14 -23.91 5.35 13.27
C LEU A 14 -23.44 6.79 13.47
N LEU A 15 -23.66 7.37 14.64
CA LEU A 15 -23.17 8.72 14.98
C LEU A 15 -21.66 8.82 14.89
N THR A 16 -20.93 7.83 15.42
CA THR A 16 -19.46 7.78 15.32
C THR A 16 -19.00 7.75 13.87
N LEU A 17 -19.65 6.93 13.03
CA LEU A 17 -19.36 6.87 11.60
C LEU A 17 -19.61 8.22 10.90
N VAL A 18 -20.75 8.85 11.18
CA VAL A 18 -21.11 10.15 10.59
C VAL A 18 -20.11 11.23 11.02
N VAL A 19 -19.76 11.30 12.32
CA VAL A 19 -18.77 12.25 12.83
C VAL A 19 -17.43 12.06 12.14
N ALA A 20 -16.96 10.82 11.99
CA ALA A 20 -15.71 10.52 11.30
C ALA A 20 -15.74 10.95 9.83
N LEU A 21 -16.85 10.69 9.12
CA LEU A 21 -17.01 11.09 7.72
C LEU A 21 -17.09 12.62 7.56
N VAL A 22 -17.79 13.30 8.46
CA VAL A 22 -17.87 14.77 8.46
C VAL A 22 -16.50 15.38 8.73
N ALA A 23 -15.78 14.88 9.74
CA ALA A 23 -14.43 15.35 10.05
C ALA A 23 -13.47 15.16 8.85
N LEU A 24 -13.52 13.99 8.19
CA LEU A 24 -12.76 13.74 6.98
C LEU A 24 -13.16 14.71 5.85
N GLY A 25 -14.46 14.92 5.65
CA GLY A 25 -14.96 15.84 4.63
C GLY A 25 -14.47 17.27 4.86
N VAL A 26 -14.55 17.75 6.09
CA VAL A 26 -14.06 19.09 6.48
C VAL A 26 -12.57 19.21 6.20
N LEU A 27 -11.78 18.20 6.60
CA LEU A 27 -10.34 18.20 6.36
C LEU A 27 -9.99 18.23 4.86
N VAL A 28 -10.70 17.46 4.03
CA VAL A 28 -10.48 17.45 2.57
C VAL A 28 -10.85 18.79 1.94
N VAL A 29 -11.96 19.41 2.39
CA VAL A 29 -12.38 20.74 1.91
C VAL A 29 -11.37 21.82 2.31
N ASP A 30 -10.85 21.78 3.53
CA ASP A 30 -9.84 22.71 4.02
C ASP A 30 -8.55 22.60 3.19
N ILE A 31 -8.03 21.37 3.02
CA ILE A 31 -6.85 21.12 2.17
C ILE A 31 -7.09 21.58 0.72
N PHE A 32 -8.30 21.39 0.20
CA PHE A 32 -8.63 21.81 -1.15
C PHE A 32 -8.63 23.34 -1.28
N ASN A 33 -9.23 24.04 -0.32
CA ASN A 33 -9.25 25.51 -0.31
C ASN A 33 -7.83 26.09 -0.22
N ASP A 34 -6.98 25.52 0.61
CA ASP A 34 -5.60 25.97 0.78
C ASP A 34 -4.71 25.63 -0.41
N GLY A 35 -4.88 24.44 -0.99
CA GLY A 35 -3.95 23.89 -2.00
C GLY A 35 -4.37 24.13 -3.46
N ALA A 36 -5.67 24.31 -3.76
CA ALA A 36 -6.18 24.32 -5.13
C ALA A 36 -5.57 25.44 -5.98
N SER A 37 -5.35 26.62 -5.38
CA SER A 37 -4.76 27.78 -6.06
C SER A 37 -3.34 27.53 -6.58
N ARG A 38 -2.62 26.60 -5.95
CA ARG A 38 -1.24 26.23 -6.30
C ARG A 38 -1.16 25.13 -7.34
N LEU A 39 -2.23 24.35 -7.54
CA LEU A 39 -2.29 23.29 -8.55
C LEU A 39 -2.18 23.89 -9.95
N SER A 40 -1.04 23.68 -10.59
CA SER A 40 -0.74 24.10 -11.94
C SER A 40 0.14 23.07 -12.64
N TRP A 41 0.17 23.08 -13.96
CA TRP A 41 1.08 22.22 -14.71
C TRP A 41 2.54 22.44 -14.29
N ARG A 42 2.92 23.69 -14.04
CA ARG A 42 4.25 24.06 -13.55
C ARG A 42 4.55 23.43 -12.19
N PHE A 43 3.60 23.37 -11.27
CA PHE A 43 3.77 22.71 -9.97
C PHE A 43 4.01 21.20 -10.10
N LEU A 44 3.34 20.55 -11.06
CA LEU A 44 3.48 19.12 -11.31
C LEU A 44 4.81 18.76 -12.00
N THR A 45 5.36 19.67 -12.82
CA THR A 45 6.54 19.40 -13.64
C THR A 45 7.84 19.98 -13.08
N ASN A 46 7.75 20.95 -12.16
CA ASN A 46 8.91 21.52 -11.53
C ASN A 46 9.49 20.58 -10.44
N ILE A 47 10.79 20.74 -10.20
CA ILE A 47 11.52 20.08 -9.11
C ILE A 47 11.44 20.91 -7.81
N ALA A 48 12.03 20.38 -6.72
CA ALA A 48 12.11 21.10 -5.46
C ALA A 48 12.92 22.40 -5.60
N SER A 49 12.43 23.48 -5.00
CA SER A 49 13.09 24.80 -4.98
C SER A 49 13.09 25.35 -3.55
N ARG A 50 14.05 26.28 -3.31
CA ARG A 50 14.08 27.07 -2.07
C ARG A 50 13.02 28.16 -2.06
N ARG A 51 12.55 28.59 -3.24
CA ARG A 51 11.46 29.54 -3.38
C ARG A 51 10.15 28.78 -3.52
N ALA A 52 9.16 29.10 -2.69
CA ALA A 52 7.89 28.40 -2.68
C ALA A 52 7.15 28.51 -4.02
N GLU A 53 7.22 29.65 -4.67
CA GLU A 53 6.58 29.93 -5.98
C GLU A 53 7.14 29.09 -7.13
N ASP A 54 8.41 28.68 -7.07
CA ASP A 54 9.06 27.86 -8.09
C ASP A 54 9.10 26.38 -7.73
N ALA A 55 8.78 26.03 -6.49
CA ALA A 55 8.85 24.67 -6.01
C ALA A 55 7.75 23.79 -6.63
N GLY A 56 8.12 22.59 -7.07
CA GLY A 56 7.21 21.61 -7.64
C GLY A 56 7.40 20.21 -7.03
N VAL A 57 6.54 19.28 -7.44
CA VAL A 57 6.46 17.92 -6.86
C VAL A 57 6.97 16.83 -7.79
N TYR A 58 7.45 17.15 -8.99
CA TYR A 58 7.79 16.17 -10.02
C TYR A 58 8.71 15.03 -9.52
N HIS A 59 9.80 15.36 -8.85
CA HIS A 59 10.76 14.40 -8.33
C HIS A 59 10.14 13.49 -7.24
N ALA A 60 9.30 14.04 -6.37
CA ALA A 60 8.62 13.30 -5.32
C ALA A 60 7.47 12.43 -5.88
N LEU A 61 6.77 12.92 -6.90
CA LEU A 61 5.74 12.17 -7.62
C LEU A 61 6.35 10.96 -8.33
N MET A 62 7.43 11.17 -9.09
CA MET A 62 8.12 10.08 -9.76
C MET A 62 8.70 9.06 -8.76
N GLY A 63 9.31 9.54 -7.67
CA GLY A 63 9.79 8.67 -6.61
C GLY A 63 8.68 7.84 -5.97
N SER A 64 7.51 8.44 -5.70
CA SER A 64 6.34 7.70 -5.17
C SER A 64 5.88 6.61 -6.15
N ILE A 65 5.80 6.94 -7.45
CA ILE A 65 5.39 5.97 -8.49
C ILE A 65 6.39 4.81 -8.57
N TRP A 66 7.69 5.10 -8.63
CA TRP A 66 8.74 4.08 -8.67
C TRP A 66 8.67 3.16 -7.45
N VAL A 67 8.63 3.74 -6.25
CA VAL A 67 8.61 2.97 -4.99
C VAL A 67 7.38 2.09 -4.91
N ILE A 68 6.17 2.60 -5.22
CA ILE A 68 4.95 1.82 -5.08
C ILE A 68 4.86 0.69 -6.11
N LEU A 69 5.30 0.93 -7.36
CA LEU A 69 5.32 -0.11 -8.39
C LEU A 69 6.28 -1.26 -8.03
N LEU A 70 7.47 -0.92 -7.55
CA LEU A 70 8.44 -1.92 -7.09
C LEU A 70 7.97 -2.64 -5.83
N THR A 71 7.33 -1.92 -4.89
CA THR A 71 6.70 -2.53 -3.71
C THR A 71 5.66 -3.57 -4.13
N ALA A 72 4.79 -3.23 -5.08
CA ALA A 72 3.81 -4.16 -5.61
C ALA A 72 4.46 -5.36 -6.31
N ALA A 73 5.48 -5.12 -7.13
CA ALA A 73 6.21 -6.16 -7.85
C ALA A 73 6.93 -7.15 -6.92
N LEU A 74 7.36 -6.70 -5.73
CA LEU A 74 7.98 -7.56 -4.72
C LEU A 74 6.93 -8.23 -3.81
N ALA A 75 5.98 -7.45 -3.28
CA ALA A 75 5.04 -7.93 -2.27
C ALA A 75 4.02 -8.93 -2.84
N LEU A 76 3.54 -8.71 -4.08
CA LEU A 76 2.50 -9.57 -4.67
C LEU A 76 3.00 -11.01 -4.88
N PRO A 77 4.06 -11.28 -5.64
CA PRO A 77 4.49 -12.66 -5.89
C PRO A 77 4.92 -13.37 -4.60
N ILE A 78 5.66 -12.71 -3.72
CA ILE A 78 6.12 -13.30 -2.46
C ILE A 78 4.93 -13.57 -1.54
N GLY A 79 4.02 -12.61 -1.39
CA GLY A 79 2.85 -12.74 -0.53
C GLY A 79 1.87 -13.82 -1.02
N VAL A 80 1.61 -13.89 -2.32
CA VAL A 80 0.75 -14.93 -2.91
C VAL A 80 1.39 -16.31 -2.77
N ALA A 81 2.68 -16.46 -3.05
CA ALA A 81 3.39 -17.73 -2.89
C ALA A 81 3.37 -18.22 -1.43
N ALA A 82 3.63 -17.32 -0.47
CA ALA A 82 3.56 -17.64 0.95
C ALA A 82 2.14 -18.04 1.39
N ALA A 83 1.12 -17.32 0.91
CA ALA A 83 -0.27 -17.62 1.22
C ALA A 83 -0.71 -18.99 0.67
N ILE A 84 -0.35 -19.29 -0.59
CA ILE A 84 -0.60 -20.61 -1.21
C ILE A 84 0.08 -21.71 -0.39
N TYR A 85 1.35 -21.53 -0.01
CA TYR A 85 2.04 -22.49 0.81
C TYR A 85 1.31 -22.75 2.13
N LEU A 86 0.95 -21.70 2.85
CA LEU A 86 0.29 -21.81 4.15
C LEU A 86 -1.11 -22.44 4.06
N GLU A 87 -1.89 -22.08 3.04
CA GLU A 87 -3.28 -22.52 2.93
C GLU A 87 -3.40 -23.90 2.28
N GLU A 88 -2.63 -24.17 1.23
CA GLU A 88 -2.75 -25.40 0.47
C GLU A 88 -1.82 -26.52 0.92
N TYR A 89 -0.60 -26.19 1.35
CA TYR A 89 0.42 -27.17 1.73
C TYR A 89 0.62 -27.30 3.23
N GLY A 90 0.45 -26.19 3.97
CA GLY A 90 0.84 -26.10 5.39
C GLY A 90 -0.24 -26.51 6.41
N THR A 91 -1.46 -26.87 6.00
CA THR A 91 -2.64 -26.99 6.87
C THR A 91 -2.51 -27.90 8.10
N ARG A 92 -1.59 -28.86 8.09
CA ARG A 92 -1.32 -29.77 9.23
C ARG A 92 0.08 -29.63 9.82
N SER A 93 0.89 -28.69 9.33
CA SER A 93 2.29 -28.52 9.75
C SER A 93 2.40 -27.61 10.98
N ARG A 94 3.20 -28.03 12.00
CA ARG A 94 3.56 -27.18 13.14
C ARG A 94 4.37 -25.94 12.70
N VAL A 95 5.19 -26.10 11.64
CA VAL A 95 5.98 -25.02 11.05
C VAL A 95 5.07 -23.97 10.42
N ALA A 96 4.07 -24.39 9.66
CA ALA A 96 3.12 -23.45 9.05
C ALA A 96 2.34 -22.65 10.11
N ARG A 97 1.92 -23.29 11.20
CA ARG A 97 1.27 -22.59 12.32
C ARG A 97 2.20 -21.59 13.00
N PHE A 98 3.48 -21.95 13.18
CA PHE A 98 4.48 -21.01 13.71
C PHE A 98 4.68 -19.79 12.79
N ILE A 99 4.80 -20.02 11.47
CA ILE A 99 4.91 -18.96 10.48
C ILE A 99 3.67 -18.06 10.50
N GLU A 100 2.47 -18.63 10.55
CA GLU A 100 1.20 -17.89 10.61
C GLU A 100 1.14 -16.94 11.82
N LEU A 101 1.48 -17.44 13.01
CA LEU A 101 1.55 -16.62 14.22
C LEU A 101 2.56 -15.48 14.09
N ASN A 102 3.71 -15.75 13.47
CA ASN A 102 4.70 -14.69 13.24
C ASN A 102 4.22 -13.64 12.23
N ILE A 103 3.56 -14.04 11.13
CA ILE A 103 2.98 -13.11 10.17
C ILE A 103 1.93 -12.20 10.82
N ALA A 104 1.05 -12.78 11.66
CA ALA A 104 0.07 -12.00 12.41
C ALA A 104 0.72 -11.00 13.38
N ASN A 105 1.78 -11.43 14.08
CA ASN A 105 2.55 -10.56 14.97
C ASN A 105 3.28 -9.45 14.18
N LEU A 106 3.84 -9.75 13.00
CA LEU A 106 4.49 -8.75 12.15
C LEU A 106 3.52 -7.65 11.72
N ALA A 107 2.25 -7.97 11.46
CA ALA A 107 1.24 -6.97 11.13
C ALA A 107 1.02 -5.91 12.24
N ALA A 108 1.33 -6.23 13.49
CA ALA A 108 1.21 -5.35 14.65
C ALA A 108 2.50 -4.55 14.96
N VAL A 109 3.61 -4.81 14.26
CA VAL A 109 4.88 -4.10 14.47
C VAL A 109 4.76 -2.66 13.99
N PRO A 110 5.20 -1.64 14.78
CA PRO A 110 5.24 -0.26 14.34
C PRO A 110 6.06 -0.09 13.05
N SER A 111 5.55 0.71 12.10
CA SER A 111 6.16 0.85 10.77
C SER A 111 7.60 1.36 10.79
N ILE A 112 7.98 2.16 11.80
CA ILE A 112 9.35 2.64 11.99
C ILE A 112 10.37 1.49 12.19
N ILE A 113 9.96 0.39 12.82
CA ILE A 113 10.82 -0.78 13.04
C ILE A 113 11.17 -1.45 11.70
N TYR A 114 10.23 -1.49 10.75
CA TYR A 114 10.50 -1.95 9.39
C TYR A 114 11.54 -1.07 8.70
N GLY A 115 11.50 0.25 8.95
CA GLY A 115 12.51 1.16 8.44
C GLY A 115 13.90 0.90 9.03
N LEU A 116 14.01 0.64 10.33
CA LEU A 116 15.28 0.26 10.97
C LEU A 116 15.79 -1.07 10.44
N LEU A 117 14.92 -2.05 10.25
CA LEU A 117 15.26 -3.33 9.63
C LEU A 117 15.73 -3.12 8.19
N GLY A 118 15.02 -2.31 7.41
CA GLY A 118 15.38 -1.95 6.03
C GLY A 118 16.74 -1.27 5.95
N LEU A 119 17.03 -0.33 6.86
CA LEU A 119 18.33 0.32 6.98
C LEU A 119 19.44 -0.70 7.28
N GLY A 120 19.21 -1.61 8.22
CA GLY A 120 20.18 -2.64 8.59
C GLY A 120 20.43 -3.66 7.48
N VAL A 121 19.36 -4.23 6.93
CA VAL A 121 19.43 -5.34 5.97
C VAL A 121 19.67 -4.83 4.55
N PHE A 122 18.78 -3.97 4.01
CA PHE A 122 18.88 -3.58 2.60
C PHE A 122 19.97 -2.54 2.35
N VAL A 123 20.01 -1.49 3.17
CA VAL A 123 20.96 -0.38 2.92
C VAL A 123 22.38 -0.77 3.30
N ARG A 124 22.59 -1.39 4.49
CA ARG A 124 23.93 -1.67 5.01
C ARG A 124 24.45 -3.06 4.64
N LEU A 125 23.69 -4.12 4.99
CA LEU A 125 24.16 -5.50 4.78
C LEU A 125 24.20 -5.88 3.29
N LEU A 126 23.11 -5.61 2.54
CA LEU A 126 23.01 -5.86 1.11
C LEU A 126 23.58 -4.74 0.25
N GLN A 127 24.09 -3.67 0.87
CA GLN A 127 24.74 -2.53 0.21
C GLN A 127 23.93 -1.87 -0.93
N MET A 128 22.59 -1.92 -0.82
CA MET A 128 21.70 -1.31 -1.81
C MET A 128 21.71 0.22 -1.76
N GLY A 129 22.36 0.82 -0.74
CA GLY A 129 22.35 2.26 -0.52
C GLY A 129 20.95 2.80 -0.19
N GLN A 130 20.85 4.13 -0.09
CA GLN A 130 19.58 4.84 0.11
C GLN A 130 18.82 4.97 -1.21
N SER A 131 18.44 3.83 -1.80
CA SER A 131 17.92 3.73 -3.15
C SER A 131 16.40 3.46 -3.17
N VAL A 132 15.78 3.72 -4.33
CA VAL A 132 14.38 3.35 -4.61
C VAL A 132 14.13 1.87 -4.29
N MET A 133 15.08 0.98 -4.66
CA MET A 133 14.96 -0.46 -4.41
C MET A 133 14.95 -0.79 -2.92
N ALA A 134 15.84 -0.17 -2.12
CA ALA A 134 15.84 -0.35 -0.66
C ALA A 134 14.54 0.15 -0.02
N GLY A 135 14.01 1.29 -0.49
CA GLY A 135 12.72 1.81 -0.08
C GLY A 135 11.57 0.88 -0.40
N ALA A 136 11.51 0.41 -1.64
CA ALA A 136 10.49 -0.50 -2.11
C ALA A 136 10.52 -1.86 -1.38
N ALA A 137 11.72 -2.43 -1.16
CA ALA A 137 11.89 -3.67 -0.40
C ALA A 137 11.44 -3.52 1.06
N THR A 138 11.73 -2.37 1.68
CA THR A 138 11.28 -2.05 3.05
C THR A 138 9.76 -1.94 3.14
N LEU A 139 9.12 -1.23 2.20
CA LEU A 139 7.67 -1.14 2.14
C LEU A 139 7.02 -2.49 1.75
N ALA A 140 7.69 -3.30 0.93
CA ALA A 140 7.22 -4.65 0.62
C ALA A 140 7.17 -5.52 1.88
N LEU A 141 8.21 -5.49 2.72
CA LEU A 141 8.19 -6.19 4.02
C LEU A 141 7.03 -5.76 4.91
N LEU A 142 6.75 -4.45 4.95
CA LEU A 142 5.61 -3.90 5.69
C LEU A 142 4.27 -4.37 5.13
N ALA A 143 4.15 -4.48 3.80
CA ALA A 143 2.93 -4.87 3.10
C ALA A 143 2.68 -6.38 3.13
N LEU A 144 3.75 -7.21 3.19
CA LEU A 144 3.67 -8.67 3.11
C LEU A 144 2.65 -9.30 4.07
N PRO A 145 2.58 -8.96 5.38
CA PRO A 145 1.59 -9.56 6.27
C PRO A 145 0.16 -9.36 5.79
N VAL A 146 -0.17 -8.16 5.32
CA VAL A 146 -1.51 -7.83 4.81
C VAL A 146 -1.81 -8.60 3.53
N VAL A 147 -0.86 -8.66 2.59
CA VAL A 147 -1.01 -9.40 1.33
C VAL A 147 -1.17 -10.90 1.59
N ILE A 148 -0.37 -11.47 2.50
CA ILE A 148 -0.43 -12.91 2.83
C ILE A 148 -1.79 -13.25 3.46
N LEU A 149 -2.21 -12.50 4.48
CA LEU A 149 -3.46 -12.78 5.19
C LEU A 149 -4.68 -12.61 4.28
N SER A 150 -4.75 -11.52 3.51
CA SER A 150 -5.85 -11.30 2.57
C SER A 150 -5.89 -12.33 1.44
N THR A 151 -4.72 -12.76 0.94
CA THR A 151 -4.64 -13.81 -0.07
C THR A 151 -5.12 -15.16 0.51
N ARG A 152 -4.75 -15.50 1.74
CA ARG A 152 -5.24 -16.72 2.40
C ARG A 152 -6.76 -16.70 2.55
N GLU A 153 -7.32 -15.59 3.00
CA GLU A 153 -8.78 -15.45 3.10
C GLU A 153 -9.45 -15.60 1.72
N ALA A 154 -8.85 -15.03 0.66
CA ALA A 154 -9.35 -15.20 -0.69
C ALA A 154 -9.29 -16.67 -1.17
N LEU A 155 -8.22 -17.39 -0.87
CA LEU A 155 -8.11 -18.83 -1.18
C LEU A 155 -9.14 -19.69 -0.44
N ARG A 156 -9.50 -19.32 0.79
CA ARG A 156 -10.53 -19.99 1.61
C ARG A 156 -11.94 -19.82 1.07
N THR A 157 -12.22 -18.74 0.35
CA THR A 157 -13.56 -18.54 -0.26
C THR A 157 -13.84 -19.50 -1.40
N VAL A 158 -12.81 -20.14 -1.97
CA VAL A 158 -12.99 -21.12 -3.06
C VAL A 158 -13.56 -22.42 -2.49
N PRO A 159 -14.71 -22.91 -2.99
CA PRO A 159 -15.37 -24.13 -2.48
C PRO A 159 -14.45 -25.36 -2.58
N SER A 160 -14.49 -26.25 -1.58
CA SER A 160 -13.73 -27.51 -1.58
C SER A 160 -14.10 -28.42 -2.74
N SER A 161 -15.37 -28.40 -3.18
CA SER A 161 -15.88 -29.16 -4.32
C SER A 161 -15.10 -28.91 -5.63
N ILE A 162 -14.58 -27.69 -5.83
CA ILE A 162 -13.72 -27.38 -6.99
C ILE A 162 -12.41 -28.15 -6.93
N ARG A 163 -11.81 -28.21 -5.73
CA ARG A 163 -10.57 -28.99 -5.52
C ARG A 163 -10.81 -30.48 -5.70
N GLU A 164 -11.87 -31.00 -5.10
CA GLU A 164 -12.27 -32.41 -5.16
C GLU A 164 -12.58 -32.83 -6.61
N GLY A 165 -13.35 -32.02 -7.36
CA GLY A 165 -13.66 -32.26 -8.75
C GLY A 165 -12.41 -32.27 -9.64
N SER A 166 -11.46 -31.33 -9.40
CA SER A 166 -10.19 -31.31 -10.13
C SER A 166 -9.36 -32.56 -9.86
N TYR A 167 -9.28 -33.01 -8.60
CA TYR A 167 -8.58 -34.26 -8.24
C TYR A 167 -9.26 -35.50 -8.82
N ALA A 168 -10.60 -35.53 -8.88
CA ALA A 168 -11.34 -36.64 -9.47
C ALA A 168 -11.04 -36.79 -10.98
N LEU A 169 -10.71 -35.69 -11.67
CA LEU A 169 -10.25 -35.69 -13.07
C LEU A 169 -8.74 -36.01 -13.22
N GLY A 170 -8.05 -36.36 -12.14
CA GLY A 170 -6.63 -36.74 -12.17
C GLY A 170 -5.66 -35.58 -12.14
N ALA A 171 -6.09 -34.35 -11.87
CA ALA A 171 -5.19 -33.19 -11.77
C ALA A 171 -4.30 -33.30 -10.53
N THR A 172 -3.04 -32.92 -10.67
CA THR A 172 -2.13 -32.78 -9.54
C THR A 172 -2.52 -31.57 -8.68
N LYS A 173 -2.04 -31.53 -7.44
CA LYS A 173 -2.29 -30.42 -6.53
C LYS A 173 -1.86 -29.07 -7.12
N TRP A 174 -0.69 -29.00 -7.75
CA TRP A 174 -0.19 -27.81 -8.42
C TRP A 174 -1.11 -27.35 -9.58
N GLN A 175 -1.52 -28.29 -10.41
CA GLN A 175 -2.47 -28.00 -11.51
C GLN A 175 -3.81 -27.47 -10.98
N THR A 176 -4.34 -28.07 -9.91
CA THR A 176 -5.58 -27.62 -9.27
C THR A 176 -5.45 -26.19 -8.74
N ILE A 177 -4.34 -25.89 -8.02
CA ILE A 177 -4.11 -24.54 -7.47
C ILE A 177 -3.99 -23.52 -8.59
N TRP A 178 -3.15 -23.80 -9.59
CA TRP A 178 -2.83 -22.82 -10.63
C TRP A 178 -3.97 -22.58 -11.62
N ASN A 179 -4.69 -23.64 -11.99
CA ASN A 179 -5.72 -23.58 -13.03
C ASN A 179 -7.12 -23.31 -12.48
N GLN A 180 -7.41 -23.64 -11.23
CA GLN A 180 -8.76 -23.52 -10.65
C GLN A 180 -8.78 -22.56 -9.44
N VAL A 181 -7.99 -22.84 -8.40
CA VAL A 181 -8.09 -22.14 -7.13
C VAL A 181 -7.61 -20.69 -7.24
N LEU A 182 -6.42 -20.48 -7.79
CA LEU A 182 -5.82 -19.15 -7.88
C LEU A 182 -6.60 -18.19 -8.78
N PRO A 183 -7.08 -18.59 -9.98
CA PRO A 183 -7.93 -17.72 -10.81
C PRO A 183 -9.23 -17.32 -10.12
N MET A 184 -9.86 -18.24 -9.39
CA MET A 184 -11.08 -17.95 -8.63
C MET A 184 -10.83 -17.02 -7.42
N ALA A 185 -9.69 -17.18 -6.76
CA ALA A 185 -9.29 -16.33 -5.63
C ALA A 185 -8.74 -14.96 -6.06
N LEU A 186 -8.32 -14.81 -7.32
CA LEU A 186 -7.62 -13.61 -7.82
C LEU A 186 -8.31 -12.29 -7.51
N PRO A 187 -9.63 -12.13 -7.63
CA PRO A 187 -10.31 -10.88 -7.25
C PRO A 187 -10.12 -10.50 -5.78
N GLY A 188 -10.13 -11.49 -4.88
CA GLY A 188 -9.85 -11.29 -3.45
C GLY A 188 -8.40 -10.95 -3.19
N VAL A 189 -7.46 -11.61 -3.88
CA VAL A 189 -6.02 -11.31 -3.83
C VAL A 189 -5.75 -9.87 -4.25
N LEU A 190 -6.33 -9.44 -5.37
CA LEU A 190 -6.20 -8.06 -5.86
C LEU A 190 -6.79 -7.06 -4.86
N THR A 191 -7.91 -7.36 -4.22
CA THR A 191 -8.49 -6.49 -3.17
C THR A 191 -7.52 -6.32 -2.00
N GLY A 192 -6.92 -7.40 -1.51
CA GLY A 192 -5.92 -7.35 -0.46
C GLY A 192 -4.66 -6.56 -0.85
N LEU A 193 -4.20 -6.72 -2.09
CA LEU A 193 -3.08 -5.94 -2.62
C LEU A 193 -3.41 -4.45 -2.68
N ILE A 194 -4.59 -4.07 -3.17
CA ILE A 194 -5.05 -2.68 -3.21
C ILE A 194 -4.99 -2.06 -1.81
N LEU A 195 -5.52 -2.75 -0.80
CA LEU A 195 -5.51 -2.26 0.58
C LEU A 195 -4.08 -2.11 1.12
N ALA A 196 -3.20 -3.07 0.87
CA ALA A 196 -1.81 -3.03 1.29
C ALA A 196 -1.03 -1.87 0.64
N LEU A 197 -1.20 -1.67 -0.67
CA LEU A 197 -0.54 -0.59 -1.40
C LEU A 197 -1.10 0.79 -1.07
N SER A 198 -2.42 0.91 -0.86
CA SER A 198 -3.06 2.15 -0.42
C SER A 198 -2.52 2.62 0.93
N ARG A 199 -2.22 1.68 1.83
CA ARG A 199 -1.53 1.98 3.08
C ARG A 199 -0.07 2.37 2.83
N ALA A 200 0.66 1.58 2.05
CA ALA A 200 2.09 1.76 1.83
C ALA A 200 2.43 3.11 1.17
N ILE A 201 1.58 3.65 0.29
CA ILE A 201 1.84 4.93 -0.41
C ILE A 201 1.88 6.13 0.54
N GLY A 202 1.18 6.06 1.68
CA GLY A 202 1.16 7.10 2.71
C GLY A 202 2.23 6.94 3.79
N GLU A 203 2.98 5.84 3.79
CA GLU A 203 3.95 5.55 4.86
C GLU A 203 5.21 6.43 4.70
N THR A 204 5.50 7.17 5.74
CA THR A 204 6.63 8.11 5.79
C THR A 204 7.76 7.58 6.69
N ALA A 205 7.42 7.03 7.86
CA ALA A 205 8.37 6.66 8.90
C ALA A 205 9.44 5.64 8.44
N PRO A 206 9.12 4.52 7.75
CA PRO A 206 10.13 3.59 7.26
C PRO A 206 11.08 4.23 6.26
N LEU A 207 10.55 5.10 5.38
CA LEU A 207 11.34 5.72 4.32
C LEU A 207 12.31 6.78 4.88
N ILE A 208 11.91 7.55 5.89
CA ILE A 208 12.81 8.48 6.58
C ILE A 208 13.95 7.71 7.25
N THR A 209 13.65 6.60 7.92
CA THR A 209 14.68 5.83 8.64
C THR A 209 15.71 5.17 7.72
N ILE A 210 15.35 4.76 6.52
CA ILE A 210 16.31 4.27 5.52
C ILE A 210 17.09 5.38 4.82
N GLY A 211 16.75 6.65 5.08
CA GLY A 211 17.46 7.80 4.57
C GLY A 211 16.95 8.34 3.24
N ALA A 212 15.65 8.17 2.95
CA ALA A 212 15.03 8.92 1.86
C ALA A 212 15.18 10.42 2.13
N LEU A 213 15.62 11.15 1.11
CA LEU A 213 16.08 12.52 1.28
C LEU A 213 14.92 13.51 1.20
N THR A 214 14.97 14.56 2.01
CA THR A 214 13.97 15.64 2.02
C THR A 214 14.15 16.64 0.89
N TYR A 215 15.33 16.66 0.27
CA TYR A 215 15.64 17.53 -0.87
C TYR A 215 16.46 16.78 -1.92
N ILE A 216 15.90 16.60 -3.10
CA ILE A 216 16.54 16.01 -4.26
C ILE A 216 16.20 16.87 -5.49
N PRO A 217 17.19 17.37 -6.24
CA PRO A 217 16.97 18.22 -7.42
C PRO A 217 16.78 17.41 -8.73
N PHE A 218 16.52 16.11 -8.64
CA PHE A 218 16.32 15.22 -9.79
C PHE A 218 15.24 14.17 -9.50
N ALA A 219 14.64 13.63 -10.55
CA ALA A 219 13.77 12.47 -10.45
C ALA A 219 14.59 11.17 -10.54
N PRO A 220 14.17 10.07 -9.91
CA PRO A 220 14.84 8.79 -10.08
C PRO A 220 14.83 8.34 -11.54
N ASP A 221 16.00 7.94 -12.06
CA ASP A 221 16.23 7.39 -13.39
C ASP A 221 16.49 5.88 -13.39
N SER A 222 16.75 5.33 -12.21
CA SER A 222 16.98 3.90 -12.01
C SER A 222 16.47 3.44 -10.64
N VAL A 223 16.38 2.12 -10.46
CA VAL A 223 16.00 1.51 -9.16
C VAL A 223 17.06 1.74 -8.08
N TRP A 224 18.28 2.10 -8.46
CA TRP A 224 19.41 2.37 -7.55
C TRP A 224 19.56 3.86 -7.24
N SER A 225 18.78 4.73 -7.89
CA SER A 225 18.83 6.18 -7.65
C SER A 225 18.39 6.51 -6.23
N LYS A 226 18.96 7.56 -5.67
CA LYS A 226 18.44 8.23 -4.48
C LYS A 226 17.05 8.79 -4.80
N PHE A 227 16.19 8.87 -3.81
CA PHE A 227 14.78 9.23 -4.01
C PHE A 227 14.21 10.04 -2.86
N THR A 228 13.12 10.70 -3.13
CA THR A 228 12.13 11.17 -2.16
C THR A 228 10.74 10.72 -2.62
N VAL A 229 9.75 10.86 -1.78
CA VAL A 229 8.36 10.54 -2.07
C VAL A 229 7.45 11.66 -1.62
N LEU A 230 6.23 11.73 -2.15
CA LEU A 230 5.25 12.78 -1.81
C LEU A 230 5.03 12.94 -0.30
N PRO A 231 4.84 11.88 0.51
CA PRO A 231 4.68 12.05 1.95
C PRO A 231 5.86 12.72 2.63
N ILE A 232 7.10 12.42 2.23
CA ILE A 232 8.31 13.06 2.76
C ILE A 232 8.40 14.52 2.31
N GLN A 233 8.06 14.82 1.07
CA GLN A 233 8.04 16.18 0.55
C GLN A 233 7.00 17.04 1.26
N ILE A 234 5.80 16.49 1.51
CA ILE A 234 4.74 17.14 2.30
C ILE A 234 5.24 17.43 3.70
N PHE A 235 5.80 16.42 4.39
CA PHE A 235 6.35 16.58 5.73
C PHE A 235 7.42 17.67 5.80
N ASN A 236 8.32 17.71 4.81
CA ASN A 236 9.34 18.75 4.70
C ASN A 236 8.74 20.15 4.58
N TRP A 237 7.73 20.33 3.72
CA TRP A 237 7.11 21.63 3.51
C TRP A 237 6.28 22.12 4.69
N VAL A 238 5.52 21.22 5.34
CA VAL A 238 4.77 21.55 6.57
C VAL A 238 5.70 22.00 7.71
N SER A 239 6.90 21.40 7.78
CA SER A 239 7.88 21.71 8.81
C SER A 239 8.63 23.03 8.58
N ARG A 240 8.45 23.70 7.43
CA ARG A 240 9.11 24.98 7.14
C ARG A 240 8.39 26.15 7.82
N PRO A 241 9.13 27.17 8.29
CA PRO A 241 8.55 28.35 8.94
C PRO A 241 7.78 29.27 7.96
N GLN A 242 8.08 29.21 6.63
CA GLN A 242 7.45 30.07 5.63
C GLN A 242 6.04 29.56 5.30
N ALA A 243 5.03 30.47 5.42
CA ALA A 243 3.61 30.12 5.20
C ALA A 243 3.30 29.61 3.79
N GLU A 244 4.02 30.11 2.78
CA GLU A 244 3.85 29.75 1.38
C GLU A 244 4.14 28.25 1.13
N PHE A 245 5.04 27.66 1.90
CA PHE A 245 5.28 26.21 1.81
C PHE A 245 4.14 25.37 2.37
N LYS A 246 3.31 25.90 3.27
CA LYS A 246 2.09 25.21 3.73
C LYS A 246 1.08 25.08 2.60
N VAL A 247 0.94 26.12 1.76
CA VAL A 247 0.11 26.07 0.54
C VAL A 247 0.63 25.01 -0.43
N ASN A 248 1.96 24.95 -0.63
CA ASN A 248 2.58 23.90 -1.45
C ASN A 248 2.36 22.49 -0.85
N ALA A 249 2.40 22.36 0.47
CA ALA A 249 2.11 21.09 1.15
C ALA A 249 0.65 20.67 0.93
N ALA A 250 -0.31 21.59 1.07
CA ALA A 250 -1.73 21.32 0.78
C ALA A 250 -1.93 20.88 -0.67
N ALA A 251 -1.31 21.56 -1.64
CA ALA A 251 -1.34 21.16 -3.04
C ALA A 251 -0.71 19.77 -3.26
N ALA A 252 0.40 19.44 -2.59
CA ALA A 252 1.03 18.13 -2.68
C ALA A 252 0.17 17.02 -2.07
N ILE A 253 -0.59 17.30 -0.99
CA ILE A 253 -1.58 16.36 -0.45
C ILE A 253 -2.67 16.08 -1.48
N LEU A 254 -3.17 17.07 -2.21
CA LEU A 254 -4.15 16.87 -3.29
C LEU A 254 -3.57 15.98 -4.40
N VAL A 255 -2.30 16.18 -4.79
CA VAL A 255 -1.60 15.32 -5.77
C VAL A 255 -1.47 13.89 -5.24
N LEU A 256 -1.12 13.71 -3.97
CA LEU A 256 -1.03 12.38 -3.34
C LEU A 256 -2.39 11.68 -3.30
N LEU A 257 -3.46 12.39 -2.95
CA LEU A 257 -4.82 11.87 -2.98
C LEU A 257 -5.24 11.47 -4.40
N ALA A 258 -4.96 12.32 -5.40
CA ALA A 258 -5.23 12.01 -6.79
C ALA A 258 -4.45 10.77 -7.28
N LEU A 259 -3.18 10.63 -6.90
CA LEU A 259 -2.36 9.45 -7.21
C LEU A 259 -2.95 8.18 -6.56
N LEU A 260 -3.30 8.25 -5.28
CA LEU A 260 -3.90 7.13 -4.54
C LEU A 260 -5.24 6.72 -5.13
N LEU A 261 -6.14 7.67 -5.39
CA LEU A 261 -7.46 7.40 -5.97
C LEU A 261 -7.36 6.83 -7.39
N SER A 262 -6.46 7.37 -8.22
CA SER A 262 -6.24 6.86 -9.59
C SER A 262 -5.67 5.43 -9.57
N MET A 263 -4.71 5.14 -8.70
CA MET A 263 -4.16 3.80 -8.52
C MET A 263 -5.25 2.82 -8.07
N ASN A 264 -6.05 3.20 -7.07
CA ASN A 264 -7.15 2.38 -6.60
C ASN A 264 -8.22 2.16 -7.68
N ALA A 265 -8.58 3.19 -8.44
CA ALA A 265 -9.53 3.08 -9.55
C ALA A 265 -9.04 2.10 -10.62
N ILE A 266 -7.77 2.21 -11.04
CA ILE A 266 -7.16 1.26 -12.00
C ILE A 266 -7.22 -0.16 -11.46
N ALA A 267 -6.82 -0.36 -10.21
CA ALA A 267 -6.78 -1.68 -9.59
C ALA A 267 -8.19 -2.29 -9.43
N ILE A 268 -9.21 -1.48 -9.09
CA ILE A 268 -10.62 -1.89 -9.04
C ILE A 268 -11.11 -2.30 -10.43
N VAL A 269 -10.83 -1.53 -11.48
CA VAL A 269 -11.22 -1.87 -12.86
C VAL A 269 -10.59 -3.19 -13.29
N VAL A 270 -9.30 -3.41 -12.99
CA VAL A 270 -8.61 -4.68 -13.28
C VAL A 270 -9.29 -5.85 -12.54
N ARG A 271 -9.57 -5.68 -11.25
CA ARG A 271 -10.27 -6.67 -10.43
C ARG A 271 -11.65 -7.01 -11.01
N ASP A 272 -12.46 -6.00 -11.35
CA ASP A 272 -13.83 -6.20 -11.83
C ASP A 272 -13.85 -6.89 -13.22
N ARG A 273 -12.88 -6.61 -14.07
CA ARG A 273 -12.70 -7.35 -15.35
C ARG A 273 -12.41 -8.83 -15.11
N GLN A 274 -11.55 -9.17 -14.16
CA GLN A 274 -11.24 -10.56 -13.80
C GLN A 274 -12.46 -11.28 -13.23
N GLN A 275 -13.28 -10.62 -12.41
CA GLN A 275 -14.51 -11.22 -11.86
C GLN A 275 -15.53 -11.57 -12.96
N ARG A 276 -15.64 -10.74 -14.01
CA ARG A 276 -16.56 -10.99 -15.11
C ARG A 276 -16.12 -12.17 -15.99
N GLN A 277 -14.81 -12.31 -16.20
CA GLN A 277 -14.25 -13.44 -16.98
C GLN A 277 -14.39 -14.79 -16.26
N GLY A 278 -14.37 -14.83 -14.94
CA GLY A 278 -14.56 -16.05 -14.16
C GLY A 278 -16.03 -16.48 -13.99
N ARG A 279 -16.99 -15.65 -14.46
CA ARG A 279 -18.43 -15.97 -14.46
C ARG A 279 -19.00 -16.35 -15.82
N ALA A 280 -18.24 -16.17 -16.88
CA ALA A 280 -18.56 -16.61 -18.24
C ALA A 280 -17.94 -18.00 -18.53
#